data_68790e6e14b86562a8a829a0c682022f
#
_entry.id   68790e6e14b86562a8a829a0c682022f
#
_cell.length_a   1.000
_cell.length_b   1.000
_cell.length_c   1.000
_cell.angle_alpha   90.00
_cell.angle_beta   90.00
_cell.angle_gamma   90.00
#
_symmetry.space_group_name_H-M   'P 1'
#
loop_
_entity.id
_entity.type
_entity.pdbx_description
1 polymer ?
#
loop_
_entity_poly.entity_id
_entity_poly.type
_entity_poly.pdbx_seq_one_letter_code
_entity_poly.pdbx_strand_id
1 'polypeptide(L)'
;MAYSGSEPIREDSLNAFADKFASCGFTPDSFMASYGLAEATLYXXXXXXXXXXARNVAELGDGQPVMSCGTGQPGHGVLIADPATLQVLDENRIGEVWASGPSIAHGYWRNPEATAKAFVQHDGQTWLRTGDLGFQRHGELYITGRLKDMLIVRGHNLYPQDIEKVVEREVDVVRKGRIAAFAVNQDGSEGIGIAAEVSRSVQKILSAEALIKIIRQAVAEAFQEAPSVVVLLNPGALPKTSSGKLQRSACRTR
;
A
#
# COMPACT_ATOMS: atom_id res chain seq x y z
N MET A 1 -5.89 -2.63 -23.49
CA MET A 1 -6.20 -2.12 -22.14
C MET A 1 -5.71 -3.14 -21.11
N ALA A 2 -4.96 -2.71 -20.12
CA ALA A 2 -4.38 -3.59 -19.09
C ALA A 2 -4.66 -3.01 -17.70
N TYR A 3 -5.52 -3.68 -16.95
CA TYR A 3 -5.89 -3.23 -15.60
C TYR A 3 -4.81 -3.60 -14.59
N SER A 4 -4.53 -2.67 -13.67
CA SER A 4 -3.65 -2.89 -12.54
C SER A 4 -4.32 -2.36 -11.28
N GLY A 5 -4.41 -3.19 -10.24
CA GLY A 5 -5.05 -2.80 -8.99
C GLY A 5 -4.99 -3.90 -7.93
N SER A 6 -5.81 -3.75 -6.89
CA SER A 6 -5.92 -4.68 -5.75
C SER A 6 -4.71 -4.70 -4.82
N GLU A 7 -3.61 -4.06 -5.18
CA GLU A 7 -2.40 -3.88 -4.38
C GLU A 7 -1.83 -2.50 -4.70
N PRO A 8 -0.92 -1.97 -3.87
CA PRO A 8 -0.25 -0.71 -4.22
C PRO A 8 0.42 -0.83 -5.60
N ILE A 9 0.08 0.09 -6.48
CA ILE A 9 0.57 0.07 -7.87
C ILE A 9 1.98 0.65 -7.90
N ARG A 10 2.94 -0.12 -8.40
CA ARG A 10 4.33 0.25 -8.44
C ARG A 10 4.72 0.69 -9.85
N GLU A 11 5.22 1.91 -9.97
CA GLU A 11 5.66 2.47 -11.23
C GLU A 11 6.73 1.59 -11.91
N ASP A 12 7.70 1.13 -11.13
CA ASP A 12 8.79 0.28 -11.66
C ASP A 12 8.25 -1.01 -12.29
N SER A 13 7.20 -1.59 -11.69
CA SER A 13 6.60 -2.82 -12.23
C SER A 13 5.87 -2.56 -13.54
N LEU A 14 5.15 -1.42 -13.62
CA LEU A 14 4.47 -1.04 -14.87
C LEU A 14 5.48 -0.75 -15.97
N ASN A 15 6.56 -0.04 -15.67
CA ASN A 15 7.61 0.27 -16.64
C ASN A 15 8.28 -1.01 -17.15
N ALA A 16 8.66 -1.91 -16.24
CA ALA A 16 9.28 -3.18 -16.62
C ALA A 16 8.37 -4.03 -17.51
N PHE A 17 7.06 -4.03 -17.23
CA PHE A 17 6.08 -4.74 -18.07
C PHE A 17 5.99 -4.09 -19.46
N ALA A 18 5.86 -2.77 -19.51
CA ALA A 18 5.77 -2.05 -20.79
C ALA A 18 7.00 -2.29 -21.65
N ASP A 19 8.18 -2.19 -21.06
CA ASP A 19 9.44 -2.41 -21.78
C ASP A 19 9.53 -3.85 -22.32
N LYS A 20 9.15 -4.82 -21.51
CA LYS A 20 9.22 -6.24 -21.90
C LYS A 20 8.30 -6.54 -23.09
N PHE A 21 7.13 -5.93 -23.14
CA PHE A 21 6.12 -6.21 -24.17
C PHE A 21 6.03 -5.15 -25.27
N ALA A 22 6.96 -4.18 -25.28
CA ALA A 22 7.01 -3.14 -26.33
C ALA A 22 7.10 -3.75 -27.73
N SER A 23 7.93 -4.78 -27.91
CA SER A 23 8.09 -5.46 -29.20
C SER A 23 6.81 -6.20 -29.65
N CYS A 24 5.89 -6.45 -28.74
CA CYS A 24 4.58 -7.05 -29.04
C CYS A 24 3.50 -6.00 -29.28
N GLY A 25 3.87 -4.72 -29.38
CA GLY A 25 2.93 -3.63 -29.62
C GLY A 25 2.27 -3.07 -28.35
N PHE A 26 2.75 -3.44 -27.16
CA PHE A 26 2.22 -2.90 -25.93
C PHE A 26 2.72 -1.46 -25.72
N THR A 27 1.83 -0.57 -25.36
CA THR A 27 2.19 0.82 -25.05
C THR A 27 1.82 1.13 -23.59
N PRO A 28 2.59 1.99 -22.91
CA PRO A 28 2.26 2.40 -21.53
C PRO A 28 0.85 2.97 -21.37
N ASP A 29 0.32 3.61 -22.41
CA ASP A 29 -1.04 4.17 -22.40
C ASP A 29 -2.14 3.08 -22.32
N SER A 30 -1.76 1.82 -22.49
CA SER A 30 -2.69 0.70 -22.33
C SER A 30 -3.00 0.38 -20.88
N PHE A 31 -2.20 0.88 -19.93
CA PHE A 31 -2.45 0.64 -18.51
C PHE A 31 -3.66 1.42 -17.99
N MET A 32 -4.41 0.78 -17.12
CA MET A 32 -5.51 1.39 -16.39
C MET A 32 -5.33 1.05 -14.91
N ALA A 33 -4.78 2.02 -14.17
CA ALA A 33 -4.69 1.91 -12.72
C ALA A 33 -6.09 2.01 -12.13
N SER A 34 -6.39 1.17 -11.15
CA SER A 34 -7.73 1.13 -10.56
C SER A 34 -7.65 0.90 -9.05
N TYR A 35 -8.63 1.47 -8.36
CA TYR A 35 -8.79 1.30 -6.92
C TYR A 35 -10.20 0.77 -6.65
N GLY A 36 -10.28 -0.16 -5.69
CA GLY A 36 -11.55 -0.69 -5.27
C GLY A 36 -11.41 -1.71 -4.14
N LEU A 37 -12.55 -2.10 -3.61
CA LEU A 37 -12.61 -2.99 -2.46
C LEU A 37 -13.94 -3.75 -2.50
N ALA A 38 -14.02 -4.84 -1.74
CA ALA A 38 -15.21 -5.71 -1.76
C ALA A 38 -16.49 -4.94 -1.39
N GLU A 39 -16.39 -4.04 -0.43
CA GLU A 39 -17.52 -3.23 0.05
C GLU A 39 -18.06 -2.26 -1.02
N ALA A 40 -17.29 -2.00 -2.07
CA ALA A 40 -17.69 -1.15 -3.21
C ALA A 40 -18.02 -1.99 -4.45
N THR A 41 -18.35 -3.24 -4.28
CA THR A 41 -18.59 -4.21 -5.37
C THR A 41 -17.40 -4.21 -6.34
N LEU A 42 -16.20 -4.22 -5.77
CA LEU A 42 -14.86 -4.22 -6.37
C LEU A 42 -14.36 -2.86 -6.88
N TYR A 43 -15.24 -2.04 -7.40
CA TYR A 43 -14.75 -0.89 -8.17
C TYR A 43 -15.22 0.46 -7.60
N UNK A 44 -14.26 1.25 -7.19
CA UNK A 44 -14.56 2.51 -6.62
C UNK A 44 -14.00 3.67 -7.41
N UNK A 45 -12.65 3.68 -7.97
CA UNK A 45 -12.01 4.71 -8.63
C UNK A 45 -11.28 4.09 -9.78
N UNK A 46 -11.33 4.69 -10.77
CA UNK A 46 -10.61 4.16 -11.86
C UNK A 46 -10.16 5.24 -12.75
N UNK A 47 -9.28 4.95 -13.40
CA UNK A 47 -8.76 5.88 -14.26
C UNK A 47 -9.68 5.94 -15.41
N UNK A 48 -10.23 6.67 -15.49
CA UNK A 48 -11.03 6.84 -16.60
C UNK A 48 -10.16 6.84 -17.76
N UNK A 49 -10.28 6.21 -18.38
CA UNK A 49 -9.52 6.08 -19.42
C UNK A 49 -9.14 7.28 -20.08
N UNK A 50 -9.11 7.94 -19.54
CA UNK A 50 -8.71 9.06 -20.10
C UNK A 50 -7.28 9.00 -20.22
N UNK A 51 -7.15 8.41 -20.93
CA UNK A 51 -5.97 8.36 -21.19
C UNK A 51 -4.74 8.76 -20.67
N UNK A 52 -4.37 9.25 -20.84
CA UNK A 52 -3.17 9.69 -20.55
C UNK A 52 -2.81 9.80 -19.13
N UNK A 53 -3.53 9.68 -18.68
CA UNK A 53 -3.22 9.83 -17.39
C UNK A 53 -3.05 8.58 -16.65
N ALA A 54 -3.01 7.69 -17.25
CA ALA A 54 -2.74 6.40 -16.58
C ALA A 54 -1.38 6.37 -15.87
N ARG A 55 -0.55 7.33 -16.11
CA ARG A 55 0.79 7.40 -15.50
C ARG A 55 0.99 8.69 -14.69
N ASN A 56 -0.09 9.30 -14.26
CA ASN A 56 0.05 10.43 -13.34
C ASN A 56 0.67 9.93 -12.02
N VAL A 57 1.80 10.48 -11.72
CA VAL A 57 2.56 10.14 -10.51
C VAL A 57 2.69 11.43 -9.68
N ALA A 58 2.31 11.34 -8.43
CA ALA A 58 2.60 12.40 -7.48
C ALA A 58 3.78 11.95 -6.61
N GLU A 59 4.61 12.88 -6.23
CA GLU A 59 5.67 12.60 -5.26
C GLU A 59 5.24 13.11 -3.90
N LEU A 60 5.39 12.28 -2.90
CA LEU A 60 5.26 12.71 -1.51
C LEU A 60 6.47 13.59 -1.14
N GLY A 61 6.40 14.27 -0.02
CA GLY A 61 7.46 15.17 0.40
C GLY A 61 8.86 14.57 0.49
N ASP A 62 8.94 13.26 0.62
CA ASP A 62 10.20 12.50 0.66
C ASP A 62 10.64 11.98 -0.73
N GLY A 63 9.91 12.35 -1.78
CA GLY A 63 10.22 11.93 -3.14
C GLY A 63 9.70 10.55 -3.53
N GLN A 64 8.88 9.91 -2.70
CA GLN A 64 8.32 8.60 -3.04
C GLN A 64 7.22 8.75 -4.10
N PRO A 65 7.33 8.06 -5.25
CA PRO A 65 6.29 8.16 -6.29
C PRO A 65 5.04 7.38 -5.90
N VAL A 66 3.88 8.01 -6.07
CA VAL A 66 2.57 7.40 -5.83
C VAL A 66 1.77 7.50 -7.13
N MET A 67 1.28 6.36 -7.60
CA MET A 67 0.52 6.27 -8.86
C MET A 67 -0.91 6.73 -8.66
N SER A 68 -1.43 7.51 -9.61
CA SER A 68 -2.84 7.86 -9.64
C SER A 68 -3.70 6.63 -9.89
N CYS A 69 -4.79 6.51 -9.16
CA CYS A 69 -5.84 5.53 -9.40
C CYS A 69 -6.99 6.12 -10.24
N GLY A 70 -6.82 7.36 -10.73
CA GLY A 70 -7.78 8.04 -11.58
C GLY A 70 -8.90 8.73 -10.79
N THR A 71 -10.01 8.95 -11.47
CA THR A 71 -11.17 9.67 -10.95
C THR A 71 -12.31 8.72 -10.61
N GLY A 72 -13.25 9.19 -9.81
CA GLY A 72 -14.45 8.42 -9.48
C GLY A 72 -15.39 8.24 -10.67
N GLN A 73 -16.19 7.21 -10.62
CA GLN A 73 -17.25 7.00 -11.61
C GLN A 73 -18.42 7.96 -11.37
N PRO A 74 -19.20 8.27 -12.39
CA PRO A 74 -20.44 9.05 -12.19
C PRO A 74 -21.32 8.46 -11.10
N GLY A 75 -21.80 9.29 -10.20
CA GLY A 75 -22.63 8.85 -9.07
C GLY A 75 -21.86 8.30 -7.88
N HIS A 76 -20.54 8.24 -7.97
CA HIS A 76 -19.68 7.83 -6.84
C HIS A 76 -18.90 9.02 -6.34
N GLY A 77 -18.82 9.14 -5.01
CA GLY A 77 -18.05 10.18 -4.34
C GLY A 77 -16.82 9.61 -3.65
N VAL A 78 -15.77 10.43 -3.60
CA VAL A 78 -14.59 10.14 -2.79
C VAL A 78 -14.29 11.37 -1.94
N LEU A 79 -14.04 11.15 -0.66
CA LEU A 79 -13.57 12.17 0.28
C LEU A 79 -12.31 11.67 0.96
N ILE A 80 -11.49 12.59 1.39
CA ILE A 80 -10.35 12.29 2.25
C ILE A 80 -10.68 12.89 3.63
N ALA A 81 -10.59 12.08 4.67
CA ALA A 81 -10.92 12.54 6.03
C ALA A 81 -9.79 12.19 7.00
N ASP A 82 -9.63 13.04 8.00
CA ASP A 82 -8.71 12.76 9.10
C ASP A 82 -9.23 11.54 9.87
N PRO A 83 -8.45 10.47 10.01
CA PRO A 83 -8.96 9.24 10.62
C PRO A 83 -9.28 9.37 12.11
N ALA A 84 -8.72 10.38 12.82
CA ALA A 84 -8.97 10.59 14.24
C ALA A 84 -10.15 11.55 14.49
N THR A 85 -10.22 12.67 13.74
CA THR A 85 -11.26 13.69 13.94
C THR A 85 -12.46 13.49 13.03
N LEU A 86 -12.34 12.70 11.98
CA LEU A 86 -13.36 12.44 10.94
C LEU A 86 -13.71 13.70 10.13
N GLN A 87 -12.89 14.75 10.20
CA GLN A 87 -13.10 15.96 9.41
C GLN A 87 -12.56 15.79 8.01
N VAL A 88 -13.31 16.26 7.02
CA VAL A 88 -12.89 16.22 5.63
C VAL A 88 -11.67 17.13 5.41
N LEU A 89 -10.71 16.64 4.68
CA LEU A 89 -9.44 17.32 4.39
C LEU A 89 -9.44 17.89 2.97
N ASP A 90 -8.69 18.97 2.79
CA ASP A 90 -8.47 19.58 1.48
C ASP A 90 -7.54 18.72 0.59
N GLU A 91 -7.52 19.04 -0.72
CA GLU A 91 -6.60 18.39 -1.67
C GLU A 91 -5.15 18.42 -1.18
N ASN A 92 -4.39 17.44 -1.57
CA ASN A 92 -2.97 17.24 -1.25
C ASN A 92 -2.70 16.94 0.24
N ARG A 93 -3.75 16.65 1.02
CA ARG A 93 -3.59 16.20 2.41
C ARG A 93 -3.91 14.71 2.51
N ILE A 94 -3.01 13.96 3.16
CA ILE A 94 -3.20 12.52 3.35
C ILE A 94 -4.15 12.28 4.51
N GLY A 95 -5.16 11.43 4.26
CA GLY A 95 -6.12 11.01 5.27
C GLY A 95 -6.77 9.69 4.85
N GLU A 96 -7.78 9.26 5.60
CA GLU A 96 -8.54 8.06 5.26
C GLU A 96 -9.44 8.32 4.06
N VAL A 97 -9.40 7.43 3.09
CA VAL A 97 -10.25 7.50 1.90
C VAL A 97 -11.66 7.03 2.29
N TRP A 98 -12.64 7.87 2.04
CA TRP A 98 -14.06 7.54 2.20
C TRP A 98 -14.72 7.45 0.82
N ALA A 99 -15.59 6.48 0.65
CA ALA A 99 -16.26 6.23 -0.63
C ALA A 99 -17.78 6.19 -0.47
N SER A 100 -18.49 6.72 -1.47
CA SER A 100 -19.95 6.66 -1.50
C SER A 100 -20.42 6.34 -2.92
N GLY A 101 -21.66 5.88 -3.05
CA GLY A 101 -22.25 5.62 -4.36
C GLY A 101 -23.11 4.37 -4.38
N PRO A 102 -23.77 4.12 -5.50
CA PRO A 102 -24.74 3.02 -5.61
C PRO A 102 -24.11 1.62 -5.53
N SER A 103 -22.81 1.48 -5.71
CA SER A 103 -22.13 0.18 -5.59
C SER A 103 -21.67 -0.13 -4.17
N ILE A 104 -21.82 0.83 -3.24
CA ILE A 104 -21.36 0.63 -1.86
C ILE A 104 -22.36 -0.27 -1.12
N ALA A 105 -21.84 -1.28 -0.42
CA ALA A 105 -22.66 -2.20 0.37
C ALA A 105 -23.40 -1.45 1.50
N HIS A 106 -24.47 -2.05 1.98
CA HIS A 106 -25.23 -1.46 3.10
C HIS A 106 -24.63 -1.78 4.47
N GLY A 107 -23.69 -2.73 4.53
CA GLY A 107 -23.07 -3.13 5.79
C GLY A 107 -22.54 -4.56 5.74
N TYR A 108 -22.05 -5.03 6.87
CA TYR A 108 -21.54 -6.39 7.04
C TYR A 108 -22.61 -7.31 7.60
N TRP A 109 -22.78 -8.46 6.96
CA TRP A 109 -23.81 -9.44 7.31
C TRP A 109 -23.71 -9.84 8.79
N ARG A 110 -24.79 -9.64 9.55
CA ARG A 110 -24.89 -9.98 10.97
C ARG A 110 -23.77 -9.37 11.84
N ASN A 111 -23.22 -8.23 11.41
CA ASN A 111 -22.15 -7.56 12.18
C ASN A 111 -22.46 -6.05 12.28
N PRO A 112 -23.45 -5.68 13.12
CA PRO A 112 -23.84 -4.27 13.24
C PRO A 112 -22.74 -3.39 13.82
N GLU A 113 -21.88 -3.93 14.68
CA GLU A 113 -20.76 -3.16 15.25
C GLU A 113 -19.76 -2.74 14.18
N ALA A 114 -19.32 -3.69 13.36
CA ALA A 114 -18.41 -3.38 12.26
C ALA A 114 -19.07 -2.45 11.23
N THR A 115 -20.37 -2.68 10.98
CA THR A 115 -21.14 -1.81 10.06
C THR A 115 -21.14 -0.36 10.55
N ALA A 116 -21.46 -0.15 11.82
CA ALA A 116 -21.53 1.21 12.39
C ALA A 116 -20.17 1.92 12.37
N LYS A 117 -19.08 1.15 12.49
CA LYS A 117 -17.72 1.71 12.43
C LYS A 117 -17.29 2.08 11.01
N ALA A 118 -17.73 1.30 10.01
CA ALA A 118 -17.28 1.46 8.64
C ALA A 118 -18.20 2.37 7.82
N PHE A 119 -19.48 2.41 8.10
CA PHE A 119 -20.45 3.18 7.31
C PHE A 119 -20.95 4.37 8.15
N VAL A 120 -20.50 5.59 7.78
CA VAL A 120 -20.76 6.81 8.55
C VAL A 120 -21.63 7.78 7.74
N GLN A 121 -22.33 8.69 8.46
CA GLN A 121 -23.13 9.72 7.83
C GLN A 121 -22.35 11.03 7.73
N HIS A 122 -22.35 11.61 6.54
CA HIS A 122 -21.73 12.92 6.31
C HIS A 122 -22.53 13.65 5.21
N ASP A 123 -22.97 14.85 5.49
CA ASP A 123 -23.78 15.69 4.58
C ASP A 123 -24.99 14.96 4.01
N GLY A 124 -25.71 14.21 4.88
CA GLY A 124 -26.93 13.52 4.49
C GLY A 124 -26.75 12.29 3.63
N GLN A 125 -25.51 11.83 3.47
CA GLN A 125 -25.17 10.67 2.65
C GLN A 125 -24.36 9.66 3.47
N THR A 126 -24.53 8.38 3.14
CA THR A 126 -23.73 7.32 3.77
C THR A 126 -22.38 7.19 3.05
N TRP A 127 -21.31 7.19 3.82
CA TRP A 127 -19.95 7.01 3.33
C TRP A 127 -19.32 5.78 3.95
N LEU A 128 -18.63 5.00 3.13
CA LEU A 128 -17.82 3.87 3.58
C LEU A 128 -16.42 4.39 3.94
N ARG A 129 -15.99 4.17 5.15
CA ARG A 129 -14.60 4.34 5.58
C ARG A 129 -13.81 3.12 5.10
N THR A 130 -12.90 3.33 4.16
CA THR A 130 -12.24 2.20 3.49
C THR A 130 -11.11 1.58 4.32
N GLY A 131 -10.57 2.32 5.28
CA GLY A 131 -9.36 1.92 6.00
C GLY A 131 -8.10 2.09 5.19
N ASP A 132 -8.19 2.62 3.98
CA ASP A 132 -7.03 2.96 3.16
C ASP A 132 -6.70 4.44 3.31
N LEU A 133 -5.41 4.77 3.25
CA LEU A 133 -4.92 6.15 3.29
C LEU A 133 -4.61 6.64 1.89
N GLY A 134 -4.88 7.91 1.64
CA GLY A 134 -4.61 8.51 0.35
C GLY A 134 -4.86 10.01 0.36
N PHE A 135 -4.76 10.60 -0.81
CA PHE A 135 -5.06 12.03 -1.01
C PHE A 135 -5.67 12.23 -2.40
N GLN A 136 -6.30 13.38 -2.58
CA GLN A 136 -6.78 13.79 -3.90
C GLN A 136 -5.92 14.94 -4.42
N ARG A 137 -5.69 14.96 -5.73
CA ARG A 137 -4.97 16.03 -6.40
C ARG A 137 -5.55 16.19 -7.80
N HIS A 138 -6.06 17.38 -8.09
CA HIS A 138 -6.73 17.68 -9.38
C HIS A 138 -7.85 16.68 -9.70
N GLY A 139 -8.60 16.26 -8.67
CA GLY A 139 -9.71 15.33 -8.81
C GLY A 139 -9.31 13.86 -8.96
N GLU A 140 -8.03 13.55 -8.98
CA GLU A 140 -7.54 12.16 -9.04
C GLU A 140 -7.20 11.63 -7.64
N LEU A 141 -7.40 10.34 -7.43
CA LEU A 141 -7.14 9.66 -6.17
C LEU A 141 -5.78 8.98 -6.18
N TYR A 142 -5.02 9.17 -5.12
CA TYR A 142 -3.70 8.54 -4.89
C TYR A 142 -3.77 7.77 -3.58
N ILE A 143 -3.49 6.46 -3.63
CA ILE A 143 -3.51 5.60 -2.43
C ILE A 143 -2.07 5.47 -1.91
N THR A 144 -1.87 5.84 -0.66
CA THR A 144 -0.54 5.79 -0.02
C THR A 144 -0.32 4.55 0.83
N GLY A 145 -1.39 3.89 1.31
CA GLY A 145 -1.23 2.68 2.11
C GLY A 145 -2.49 2.30 2.85
N ARG A 146 -2.35 1.43 3.85
CA ARG A 146 -3.46 1.05 4.72
C ARG A 146 -3.29 1.65 6.10
N LEU A 147 -4.38 2.19 6.63
CA LEU A 147 -4.38 2.82 7.96
C LEU A 147 -3.87 1.86 9.04
N LYS A 148 -4.36 0.63 9.04
CA LYS A 148 -3.99 -0.38 10.03
C LYS A 148 -2.57 -0.96 9.86
N ASP A 149 -1.96 -0.77 8.70
CA ASP A 149 -0.62 -1.28 8.40
C ASP A 149 0.46 -0.21 8.63
N MET A 150 0.06 1.06 8.70
CA MET A 150 1.00 2.16 8.90
C MET A 150 1.71 2.02 10.24
N LEU A 151 3.03 2.21 10.24
CA LEU A 151 3.84 2.21 11.45
C LEU A 151 3.98 3.65 11.96
N ILE A 152 3.82 3.86 13.26
CA ILE A 152 4.06 5.17 13.88
C ILE A 152 5.28 5.04 14.78
N VAL A 153 6.46 5.38 14.22
CA VAL A 153 7.73 5.24 14.95
C VAL A 153 8.24 6.63 15.30
N ARG A 154 8.34 6.91 16.59
CA ARG A 154 8.78 8.21 17.12
C ARG A 154 8.02 9.40 16.51
N GLY A 155 6.72 9.22 16.24
CA GLY A 155 5.87 10.26 15.67
C GLY A 155 5.93 10.38 14.15
N HIS A 156 6.72 9.55 13.48
CA HIS A 156 6.77 9.49 12.02
C HIS A 156 5.89 8.38 11.47
N ASN A 157 5.09 8.70 10.47
CA ASN A 157 4.26 7.73 9.77
C ASN A 157 5.08 7.04 8.69
N LEU A 158 5.27 5.74 8.82
CA LEU A 158 6.03 4.94 7.86
C LEU A 158 5.12 3.89 7.22
N TYR A 159 5.20 3.76 5.92
CA TYR A 159 4.42 2.77 5.19
C TYR A 159 5.24 1.51 4.97
N PRO A 160 4.70 0.33 5.32
CA PRO A 160 5.44 -0.93 5.16
C PRO A 160 5.98 -1.15 3.75
N GLN A 161 5.18 -0.84 2.73
CA GLN A 161 5.58 -1.05 1.35
C GLN A 161 6.78 -0.18 0.93
N ASP A 162 6.94 0.99 1.54
CA ASP A 162 8.09 1.85 1.24
C ASP A 162 9.37 1.27 1.86
N ILE A 163 9.25 0.75 3.08
CA ILE A 163 10.37 0.05 3.74
C ILE A 163 10.77 -1.18 2.92
N GLU A 164 9.78 -1.98 2.52
CA GLU A 164 10.00 -3.18 1.70
C GLU A 164 10.71 -2.82 0.38
N LYS A 165 10.25 -1.76 -0.28
CA LYS A 165 10.83 -1.27 -1.54
C LYS A 165 12.29 -0.85 -1.38
N VAL A 166 12.61 -0.16 -0.29
CA VAL A 166 14.00 0.24 -0.01
C VAL A 166 14.90 -0.99 0.16
N VAL A 167 14.47 -1.97 0.96
CA VAL A 167 15.27 -3.18 1.16
C VAL A 167 15.42 -3.96 -0.16
N GLU A 168 14.36 -4.08 -0.95
CA GLU A 168 14.41 -4.74 -2.25
C GLU A 168 15.37 -4.05 -3.23
N ARG A 169 15.51 -2.74 -3.13
CA ARG A 169 16.37 -1.95 -4.00
C ARG A 169 17.84 -1.98 -3.54
N GLU A 170 18.05 -1.85 -2.22
CA GLU A 170 19.40 -1.67 -1.66
C GLU A 170 20.07 -2.99 -1.25
N VAL A 171 19.30 -4.08 -1.14
CA VAL A 171 19.83 -5.37 -0.69
C VAL A 171 19.57 -6.42 -1.79
N ASP A 172 20.48 -6.50 -2.73
CA ASP A 172 20.35 -7.31 -3.96
C ASP A 172 19.96 -8.78 -3.72
N VAL A 173 20.32 -9.33 -2.56
CA VAL A 173 20.02 -10.74 -2.24
C VAL A 173 18.59 -10.96 -1.77
N VAL A 174 17.86 -9.88 -1.48
CA VAL A 174 16.44 -9.97 -1.13
C VAL A 174 15.61 -9.76 -2.40
N ARG A 175 14.88 -10.77 -2.80
CA ARG A 175 14.06 -10.72 -4.03
C ARG A 175 12.76 -9.95 -3.81
N LYS A 176 12.27 -9.32 -4.86
CA LYS A 176 10.97 -8.62 -4.85
C LYS A 176 9.85 -9.54 -4.36
N GLY A 177 9.00 -9.01 -3.47
CA GLY A 177 7.88 -9.76 -2.91
C GLY A 177 8.28 -10.82 -1.89
N ARG A 178 9.53 -10.78 -1.41
CA ARG A 178 10.05 -11.74 -0.42
C ARG A 178 10.44 -11.08 0.89
N ILE A 179 9.84 -9.94 1.18
CA ILE A 179 10.07 -9.19 2.42
C ILE A 179 8.73 -8.64 2.92
N ALA A 180 8.59 -8.55 4.23
CA ALA A 180 7.46 -7.91 4.90
C ALA A 180 8.00 -6.96 5.97
N ALA A 181 7.50 -5.72 5.97
CA ALA A 181 7.71 -4.78 7.07
C ALA A 181 6.42 -4.68 7.87
N PHE A 182 6.51 -4.55 9.18
CA PHE A 182 5.34 -4.50 10.05
C PHE A 182 5.71 -3.84 11.38
N ALA A 183 4.67 -3.35 12.08
CA ALA A 183 4.87 -2.75 13.40
C ALA A 183 5.16 -3.83 14.44
N VAL A 184 6.14 -3.57 15.29
CA VAL A 184 6.41 -4.39 16.49
C VAL A 184 6.33 -3.47 17.72
N ASN A 185 5.89 -4.03 18.83
CA ASN A 185 5.87 -3.30 20.10
C ASN A 185 7.11 -3.73 20.90
N GLN A 186 7.94 -2.78 21.25
CA GLN A 186 9.13 -3.02 22.06
C GLN A 186 9.14 -2.02 23.21
N ASP A 187 8.98 -2.53 24.42
CA ASP A 187 9.01 -1.74 25.66
C ASP A 187 8.02 -0.57 25.65
N GLY A 188 6.82 -0.80 25.08
CA GLY A 188 5.75 0.18 25.06
C GLY A 188 5.83 1.20 23.93
N SER A 189 6.82 1.07 23.04
CA SER A 189 6.94 1.93 21.86
C SER A 189 6.86 1.09 20.58
N GLU A 190 6.33 1.69 19.53
CA GLU A 190 6.24 1.02 18.22
C GLU A 190 7.57 1.12 17.49
N GLY A 191 8.01 0.00 16.93
CA GLY A 191 9.22 -0.09 16.14
C GLY A 191 9.00 -0.82 14.83
N ILE A 192 10.03 -0.89 14.01
CA ILE A 192 9.98 -1.55 12.70
C ILE A 192 10.41 -3.01 12.85
N GLY A 193 9.54 -3.94 12.46
CA GLY A 193 9.88 -5.34 12.28
C GLY A 193 10.04 -5.66 10.80
N ILE A 194 11.00 -6.52 10.48
CA ILE A 194 11.23 -6.97 9.10
C ILE A 194 11.35 -8.50 9.10
N ALA A 195 10.66 -9.14 8.16
CA ALA A 195 10.81 -10.56 7.87
C ALA A 195 11.20 -10.70 6.39
N ALA A 196 12.34 -11.32 6.11
CA ALA A 196 12.83 -11.47 4.74
C ALA A 196 13.16 -12.92 4.41
N GLU A 197 12.62 -13.42 3.28
CA GLU A 197 12.98 -14.75 2.78
C GLU A 197 14.34 -14.71 2.10
N VAL A 198 15.19 -15.65 2.45
CA VAL A 198 16.55 -15.74 1.92
C VAL A 198 16.75 -17.08 1.23
N SER A 199 17.21 -17.05 -0.01
CA SER A 199 17.45 -18.29 -0.76
C SER A 199 18.56 -19.11 -0.12
N ARG A 200 18.51 -20.43 -0.32
CA ARG A 200 19.52 -21.33 0.20
C ARG A 200 20.92 -21.04 -0.34
N SER A 201 21.01 -20.53 -1.57
CA SER A 201 22.31 -20.16 -2.15
C SER A 201 22.93 -18.97 -1.43
N VAL A 202 22.11 -17.97 -1.09
CA VAL A 202 22.58 -16.80 -0.33
C VAL A 202 23.03 -17.20 1.09
N GLN A 203 22.28 -18.10 1.73
CA GLN A 203 22.62 -18.58 3.07
C GLN A 203 23.99 -19.26 3.13
N LYS A 204 24.48 -19.78 2.02
CA LYS A 204 25.80 -20.41 1.93
C LYS A 204 26.96 -19.43 1.81
N ILE A 205 26.69 -18.21 1.33
CA ILE A 205 27.75 -17.23 1.04
C ILE A 205 27.71 -16.01 1.95
N LEU A 206 26.62 -15.80 2.68
CA LEU A 206 26.44 -14.63 3.53
C LEU A 206 25.84 -15.06 4.86
N SER A 207 26.49 -14.69 5.96
CA SER A 207 25.98 -15.03 7.29
C SER A 207 24.68 -14.27 7.60
N ALA A 208 23.84 -14.86 8.44
CA ALA A 208 22.61 -14.22 8.89
C ALA A 208 22.89 -12.87 9.55
N GLU A 209 23.92 -12.80 10.39
CA GLU A 209 24.31 -11.58 11.07
C GLU A 209 24.69 -10.47 10.10
N ALA A 210 25.48 -10.79 9.07
CA ALA A 210 25.89 -9.82 8.05
C ALA A 210 24.69 -9.30 7.28
N LEU A 211 23.79 -10.19 6.88
CA LEU A 211 22.59 -9.79 6.12
C LEU A 211 21.64 -8.93 6.97
N ILE A 212 21.44 -9.29 8.24
CA ILE A 212 20.63 -8.48 9.17
C ILE A 212 21.22 -7.07 9.29
N LYS A 213 22.55 -6.97 9.40
CA LYS A 213 23.24 -5.67 9.49
C LYS A 213 23.00 -4.84 8.22
N ILE A 214 23.11 -5.45 7.05
CA ILE A 214 22.89 -4.78 5.76
C ILE A 214 21.46 -4.25 5.68
N ILE A 215 20.47 -5.09 6.03
CA ILE A 215 19.04 -4.70 6.01
C ILE A 215 18.81 -3.54 6.98
N ARG A 216 19.33 -3.64 8.21
CA ARG A 216 19.18 -2.57 9.23
C ARG A 216 19.75 -1.26 8.73
N GLN A 217 20.93 -1.31 8.11
CA GLN A 217 21.61 -0.12 7.61
C GLN A 217 20.79 0.54 6.47
N ALA A 218 20.34 -0.25 5.51
CA ALA A 218 19.54 0.25 4.38
C ALA A 218 18.28 1.00 4.86
N VAL A 219 17.57 0.44 5.84
CA VAL A 219 16.36 1.07 6.38
C VAL A 219 16.72 2.32 7.19
N ALA A 220 17.75 2.24 8.04
CA ALA A 220 18.16 3.37 8.87
C ALA A 220 18.59 4.58 8.02
N GLU A 221 19.28 4.32 6.92
CA GLU A 221 19.72 5.39 6.00
C GLU A 221 18.54 6.06 5.30
N ALA A 222 17.55 5.28 4.91
CA ALA A 222 16.39 5.79 4.16
C ALA A 222 15.37 6.50 5.05
N PHE A 223 15.12 5.98 6.25
CA PHE A 223 14.01 6.45 7.10
C PHE A 223 14.46 7.08 8.42
N GLN A 224 15.78 7.16 8.68
CA GLN A 224 16.34 7.66 9.93
C GLN A 224 15.89 6.84 11.16
N GLU A 225 15.40 5.61 10.91
CA GLU A 225 14.92 4.69 11.94
C GLU A 225 15.42 3.28 11.63
N ALA A 226 16.15 2.68 12.56
CA ALA A 226 16.65 1.31 12.39
C ALA A 226 15.57 0.30 12.78
N PRO A 227 15.44 -0.82 12.05
CA PRO A 227 14.54 -1.88 12.48
C PRO A 227 14.88 -2.41 13.88
N SER A 228 13.86 -2.56 14.71
CA SER A 228 14.00 -3.16 16.04
C SER A 228 14.25 -4.67 15.93
N VAL A 229 13.56 -5.30 14.98
CA VAL A 229 13.62 -6.76 14.77
C VAL A 229 13.82 -7.03 13.28
N VAL A 230 14.77 -7.93 12.97
CA VAL A 230 14.92 -8.47 11.60
C VAL A 230 14.99 -9.99 11.70
N VAL A 231 14.09 -10.67 11.02
CA VAL A 231 14.01 -12.14 10.99
C VAL A 231 14.25 -12.62 9.56
N LEU A 232 15.18 -13.55 9.42
CA LEU A 232 15.44 -14.18 8.13
C LEU A 232 14.69 -15.51 8.05
N LEU A 233 13.99 -15.72 6.96
CA LEU A 233 13.10 -16.86 6.76
C LEU A 233 13.56 -17.74 5.59
N ASN A 234 13.21 -18.99 5.64
CA ASN A 234 13.39 -19.89 4.50
C ASN A 234 12.42 -19.51 3.36
N PRO A 235 12.78 -19.81 2.11
CA PRO A 235 11.88 -19.53 0.98
C PRO A 235 10.49 -20.13 1.17
N GLY A 236 9.46 -19.33 0.94
CA GLY A 236 8.06 -19.73 1.06
C GLY A 236 7.47 -19.59 2.45
N ALA A 237 8.22 -19.06 3.42
CA ALA A 237 7.75 -18.95 4.80
C ALA A 237 6.96 -17.68 5.11
N LEU A 238 7.04 -16.65 4.24
CA LEU A 238 6.27 -15.43 4.45
C LEU A 238 4.77 -15.71 4.29
N PRO A 239 3.95 -15.30 5.26
CA PRO A 239 2.50 -15.48 5.15
C PRO A 239 1.92 -14.71 3.96
N LYS A 240 1.15 -15.43 3.14
CA LYS A 240 0.46 -14.85 1.98
C LYS A 240 -0.96 -15.39 1.89
N THR A 241 -1.83 -14.61 1.28
CA THR A 241 -3.19 -15.08 0.95
C THR A 241 -3.12 -16.09 -0.18
N SER A 242 -4.25 -16.75 -0.45
CA SER A 242 -4.37 -17.67 -1.60
C SER A 242 -4.09 -16.97 -2.94
N SER A 243 -4.32 -15.67 -3.02
CA SER A 243 -4.02 -14.86 -4.20
C SER A 243 -2.58 -14.34 -4.24
N GLY A 244 -1.76 -14.69 -3.26
CA GLY A 244 -0.35 -14.30 -3.21
C GLY A 244 -0.05 -12.97 -2.49
N LYS A 245 -1.07 -12.29 -1.97
CA LYS A 245 -0.89 -11.00 -1.28
C LYS A 245 -0.25 -11.21 0.10
N LEU A 246 0.71 -10.37 0.42
CA LEU A 246 1.43 -10.42 1.69
C LEU A 246 0.50 -10.15 2.88
N GLN A 247 0.60 -10.98 3.92
CA GLN A 247 -0.18 -10.84 5.15
C GLN A 247 0.71 -10.31 6.28
N ARG A 248 0.95 -9.00 6.30
CA ARG A 248 1.86 -8.36 7.27
C ARG A 248 1.43 -8.58 8.71
N SER A 249 0.13 -8.55 8.97
CA SER A 249 -0.38 -8.80 10.34
C SER A 249 -0.02 -10.19 10.85
N ALA A 250 0.04 -11.19 9.97
CA ALA A 250 0.41 -12.54 10.36
C ALA A 250 1.91 -12.69 10.67
N CYS A 251 2.74 -11.76 10.18
CA CYS A 251 4.16 -11.76 10.50
C CYS A 251 4.43 -11.35 11.96
N ARG A 252 3.53 -10.58 12.57
CA ARG A 252 3.68 -10.10 13.96
C ARG A 252 3.49 -11.22 14.99
N THR A 253 2.77 -12.27 14.63
CA THR A 253 2.35 -13.32 15.57
C THR A 253 3.13 -14.62 15.41
N ARG A 254 4.09 -14.69 14.51
CA ARG A 254 4.97 -15.84 14.28
C ARG A 254 6.41 -15.52 14.70
#